data_71dd9690616074225e348f914a91f166
#
_entry.id   71dd9690616074225e348f914a91f166
#
_cell.length_a   1.000
_cell.length_b   1.000
_cell.length_c   1.000
_cell.angle_alpha   90.00
_cell.angle_beta   90.00
_cell.angle_gamma   90.00
#
_symmetry.space_group_name_H-M   'P 1'
#
loop_
_entity.id
_entity.type
_entity.pdbx_description
1 polymer ?
#
loop_
_entity_poly.entity_id
_entity_poly.type
_entity_poly.pdbx_seq_one_letter_code
_entity_poly.pdbx_strand_id
1 'polypeptide(L)'
;MPEEAKKNAAEQAAQAQKQPVPMPTTYEALRHDLIASGRAYDFDMIDRAYQLASAAHATQFRRSGEPYICHPISVAQLLVELGMDSESVAAALMHDVAEDTPVTIDEIRQKFGSEVALLVDGVTKLTQIKFSNVEDRKAENLRKMLLAMSQDVRVMIIKLCDRLHLSLIHI
;
A
#
# COMPACT_ATOMS: atom_id res chain seq x y z
N MET A 1 -26.92 -13.49 44.17
CA MET A 1 -26.28 -12.36 43.50
C MET A 1 -24.89 -12.65 42.85
N PRO A 2 -24.38 -13.88 42.66
CA PRO A 2 -23.16 -14.12 41.88
C PRO A 2 -23.38 -14.77 40.50
N GLU A 3 -24.59 -15.17 40.15
CA GLU A 3 -24.84 -15.94 38.92
C GLU A 3 -25.08 -15.04 37.68
N GLU A 4 -25.70 -13.88 37.85
CA GLU A 4 -25.93 -12.90 36.80
C GLU A 4 -24.61 -12.20 36.34
N ALA A 5 -23.65 -11.99 37.24
CA ALA A 5 -22.35 -11.42 36.91
C ALA A 5 -21.51 -12.38 36.05
N LYS A 6 -21.63 -13.69 36.27
CA LYS A 6 -20.95 -14.71 35.45
C LYS A 6 -21.60 -14.88 34.08
N LYS A 7 -22.91 -14.70 33.96
CA LYS A 7 -23.62 -14.76 32.68
C LYS A 7 -23.30 -13.56 31.80
N ASN A 8 -23.26 -12.37 32.37
CA ASN A 8 -22.86 -11.15 31.64
C ASN A 8 -21.38 -11.18 31.19
N ALA A 9 -20.49 -11.74 32.01
CA ALA A 9 -19.09 -11.89 31.61
C ALA A 9 -18.89 -12.92 30.48
N ALA A 10 -19.68 -13.99 30.49
CA ALA A 10 -19.69 -15.02 29.43
C ALA A 10 -20.29 -14.49 28.11
N GLU A 11 -21.33 -13.67 28.18
CA GLU A 11 -21.92 -13.02 26.99
C GLU A 11 -21.00 -11.92 26.41
N GLN A 12 -20.32 -11.17 27.24
CA GLN A 12 -19.32 -10.21 26.81
C GLN A 12 -18.08 -10.88 26.20
N ALA A 13 -17.64 -12.01 26.73
CA ALA A 13 -16.56 -12.81 26.16
C ALA A 13 -16.96 -13.48 24.82
N ALA A 14 -18.22 -13.85 24.66
CA ALA A 14 -18.73 -14.41 23.41
C ALA A 14 -18.94 -13.35 22.32
N GLN A 15 -19.18 -12.09 22.68
CA GLN A 15 -19.27 -10.95 21.74
C GLN A 15 -17.90 -10.40 21.33
N ALA A 16 -16.85 -10.64 22.11
CA ALA A 16 -15.47 -10.24 21.77
C ALA A 16 -14.80 -11.11 20.69
N GLN A 17 -15.44 -12.19 20.23
CA GLN A 17 -14.84 -13.17 19.30
C GLN A 17 -15.43 -13.17 17.89
N LYS A 18 -15.94 -12.05 17.40
CA LYS A 18 -16.32 -11.93 15.98
C LYS A 18 -15.84 -10.62 15.37
N GLN A 19 -14.54 -10.35 15.48
CA GLN A 19 -13.91 -9.55 14.45
C GLN A 19 -13.82 -10.44 13.21
N PRO A 20 -14.35 -10.01 12.05
CA PRO A 20 -14.15 -10.76 10.81
C PRO A 20 -12.64 -10.85 10.61
N VAL A 21 -12.11 -12.08 10.54
CA VAL A 21 -10.73 -12.29 10.08
C VAL A 21 -10.65 -11.61 8.73
N PRO A 22 -9.80 -10.58 8.54
CA PRO A 22 -9.70 -9.93 7.26
C PRO A 22 -9.35 -11.01 6.24
N MET A 23 -10.19 -11.17 5.22
CA MET A 23 -9.89 -12.10 4.13
C MET A 23 -8.54 -11.69 3.54
N PRO A 24 -7.65 -12.63 3.22
CA PRO A 24 -6.37 -12.30 2.62
C PRO A 24 -6.63 -11.43 1.39
N THR A 25 -5.94 -10.29 1.32
CA THR A 25 -6.05 -9.36 0.20
C THR A 25 -5.51 -10.04 -1.04
N THR A 26 -6.39 -10.32 -2.00
CA THR A 26 -6.04 -10.97 -3.25
C THR A 26 -6.11 -9.99 -4.42
N TYR A 27 -5.42 -10.31 -5.51
CA TYR A 27 -5.49 -9.51 -6.72
C TYR A 27 -6.90 -9.53 -7.36
N GLU A 28 -7.61 -10.63 -7.22
CA GLU A 28 -9.01 -10.75 -7.64
C GLU A 28 -9.92 -9.77 -6.91
N ALA A 29 -9.68 -9.55 -5.61
CA ALA A 29 -10.41 -8.55 -4.84
C ALA A 29 -10.13 -7.13 -5.35
N LEU A 30 -8.87 -6.78 -5.63
CA LEU A 30 -8.52 -5.50 -6.25
C LEU A 30 -9.21 -5.32 -7.61
N ARG A 31 -9.20 -6.35 -8.48
CA ARG A 31 -9.89 -6.29 -9.77
C ARG A 31 -11.39 -6.08 -9.62
N HIS A 32 -12.00 -6.74 -8.64
CA HIS A 32 -13.41 -6.54 -8.32
C HIS A 32 -13.67 -5.08 -7.91
N ASP A 33 -12.84 -4.49 -7.05
CA ASP A 33 -12.98 -3.11 -6.59
C ASP A 33 -12.82 -2.11 -7.75
N LEU A 34 -11.85 -2.34 -8.64
CA LEU A 34 -11.67 -1.54 -9.86
C LEU A 34 -12.93 -1.54 -10.74
N ILE A 35 -13.53 -2.71 -10.97
CA ILE A 35 -14.76 -2.85 -11.77
C ILE A 35 -15.94 -2.21 -11.04
N ALA A 36 -16.12 -2.46 -9.75
CA ALA A 36 -17.20 -1.95 -8.94
C ALA A 36 -17.19 -0.43 -8.81
N SER A 37 -16.02 0.20 -8.90
CA SER A 37 -15.87 1.67 -8.87
C SER A 37 -16.56 2.38 -10.03
N GLY A 38 -16.83 1.67 -11.15
CA GLY A 38 -17.41 2.24 -12.37
C GLY A 38 -16.52 3.23 -13.13
N ARG A 39 -15.24 3.36 -12.76
CA ARG A 39 -14.26 4.23 -13.41
C ARG A 39 -13.57 3.53 -14.56
N ALA A 40 -13.10 4.31 -15.52
CA ALA A 40 -12.28 3.80 -16.62
C ALA A 40 -10.84 3.60 -16.16
N TYR A 41 -10.45 2.35 -15.93
CA TYR A 41 -9.08 1.97 -15.61
C TYR A 41 -8.41 1.25 -16.78
N ASP A 42 -7.10 1.45 -16.93
CA ASP A 42 -6.24 0.66 -17.81
C ASP A 42 -5.90 -0.68 -17.13
N PHE A 43 -6.76 -1.67 -17.32
CA PHE A 43 -6.60 -3.00 -16.72
C PHE A 43 -5.33 -3.71 -17.21
N ASP A 44 -4.91 -3.51 -18.48
CA ASP A 44 -3.68 -4.10 -19.00
C ASP A 44 -2.44 -3.57 -18.26
N MET A 45 -2.37 -2.26 -18.03
CA MET A 45 -1.31 -1.64 -17.24
C MET A 45 -1.29 -2.18 -15.82
N ILE A 46 -2.44 -2.25 -15.14
CA ILE A 46 -2.55 -2.69 -13.75
C ILE A 46 -2.21 -4.18 -13.63
N ASP A 47 -2.69 -5.02 -14.54
CA ASP A 47 -2.38 -6.47 -14.59
C ASP A 47 -0.88 -6.70 -14.75
N ARG A 48 -0.22 -5.97 -15.67
CA ARG A 48 1.24 -6.03 -15.86
C ARG A 48 2.02 -5.54 -14.64
N ALA A 49 1.54 -4.49 -13.98
CA ALA A 49 2.16 -3.96 -12.76
C ALA A 49 2.09 -4.99 -11.62
N TYR A 50 0.94 -5.64 -11.44
CA TYR A 50 0.78 -6.73 -10.49
C TYR A 50 1.72 -7.91 -10.80
N GLN A 51 1.79 -8.35 -12.06
CA GLN A 51 2.65 -9.45 -12.46
C GLN A 51 4.13 -9.15 -12.17
N LEU A 52 4.61 -7.94 -12.48
CA LEU A 52 5.96 -7.52 -12.17
C LEU A 52 6.22 -7.50 -10.66
N ALA A 53 5.34 -6.89 -9.88
CA ALA A 53 5.48 -6.80 -8.43
C ALA A 53 5.41 -8.18 -7.77
N SER A 54 4.49 -9.03 -8.18
CA SER A 54 4.34 -10.41 -7.67
C SER A 54 5.57 -11.26 -7.96
N ALA A 55 6.13 -11.17 -9.17
CA ALA A 55 7.36 -11.87 -9.53
C ALA A 55 8.58 -11.34 -8.76
N ALA A 56 8.70 -10.02 -8.61
CA ALA A 56 9.80 -9.36 -7.91
C ALA A 56 9.84 -9.72 -6.41
N HIS A 57 8.67 -9.88 -5.78
CA HIS A 57 8.52 -10.22 -4.36
C HIS A 57 8.20 -11.71 -4.10
N ALA A 58 8.35 -12.58 -5.09
CA ALA A 58 7.91 -14.00 -5.02
C ALA A 58 8.48 -14.80 -3.84
N THR A 59 9.68 -14.45 -3.36
CA THR A 59 10.35 -15.11 -2.23
C THR A 59 10.24 -14.36 -0.91
N GLN A 60 9.53 -13.23 -0.90
CA GLN A 60 9.43 -12.35 0.27
C GLN A 60 8.10 -12.60 1.00
N PHE A 61 8.21 -12.67 2.33
CA PHE A 61 7.07 -12.85 3.23
C PHE A 61 7.10 -11.78 4.32
N ARG A 62 5.91 -11.42 4.80
CA ARG A 62 5.75 -10.54 5.96
C ARG A 62 6.03 -11.31 7.26
N ARG A 63 6.22 -10.58 8.36
CA ARG A 63 6.38 -11.20 9.70
C ARG A 63 5.18 -12.05 10.11
N SER A 64 3.99 -11.76 9.59
CA SER A 64 2.76 -12.55 9.75
C SER A 64 2.75 -13.88 8.99
N GLY A 65 3.72 -14.11 8.07
CA GLY A 65 3.78 -15.28 7.20
C GLY A 65 3.04 -15.12 5.87
N GLU A 66 2.38 -14.00 5.64
CA GLU A 66 1.70 -13.70 4.37
C GLU A 66 2.71 -13.35 3.27
N PRO A 67 2.42 -13.67 1.98
CA PRO A 67 3.21 -13.18 0.86
C PRO A 67 3.31 -11.65 0.88
N TYR A 68 4.49 -11.11 0.58
CA TYR A 68 4.73 -9.67 0.62
C TYR A 68 3.78 -8.87 -0.27
N ILE A 69 3.41 -9.44 -1.43
CA ILE A 69 2.53 -8.80 -2.42
C ILE A 69 1.16 -8.39 -1.87
N CYS A 70 0.68 -8.99 -0.77
CA CYS A 70 -0.58 -8.59 -0.12
C CYS A 70 -0.56 -7.13 0.32
N HIS A 71 0.60 -6.60 0.74
CA HIS A 71 0.74 -5.20 1.13
C HIS A 71 0.54 -4.22 -0.04
N PRO A 72 1.28 -4.30 -1.15
CA PRO A 72 1.02 -3.47 -2.33
C PRO A 72 -0.41 -3.54 -2.85
N ILE A 73 -1.04 -4.72 -2.82
CA ILE A 73 -2.45 -4.87 -3.21
C ILE A 73 -3.36 -4.04 -2.29
N SER A 74 -3.17 -4.12 -0.97
CA SER A 74 -3.96 -3.33 -0.02
C SER A 74 -3.79 -1.83 -0.21
N VAL A 75 -2.57 -1.36 -0.48
CA VAL A 75 -2.32 0.05 -0.80
C VAL A 75 -3.03 0.47 -2.08
N ALA A 76 -3.00 -0.38 -3.12
CA ALA A 76 -3.72 -0.15 -4.37
C ALA A 76 -5.24 -0.07 -4.16
N GLN A 77 -5.83 -0.95 -3.32
CA GLN A 77 -7.26 -0.89 -2.98
C GLN A 77 -7.65 0.45 -2.32
N LEU A 78 -6.84 0.94 -1.38
CA LEU A 78 -7.07 2.28 -0.78
C LEU A 78 -7.07 3.39 -1.84
N LEU A 79 -6.19 3.31 -2.85
CA LEU A 79 -6.17 4.28 -3.94
C LEU A 79 -7.40 4.18 -4.84
N VAL A 80 -7.92 2.97 -5.08
CA VAL A 80 -9.18 2.77 -5.82
C VAL A 80 -10.36 3.40 -5.05
N GLU A 81 -10.43 3.20 -3.74
CA GLU A 81 -11.44 3.83 -2.86
C GLU A 81 -11.37 5.37 -2.92
N LEU A 82 -10.15 5.93 -2.97
CA LEU A 82 -9.92 7.36 -3.14
C LEU A 82 -10.18 7.85 -4.58
N GLY A 83 -10.47 6.95 -5.52
CA GLY A 83 -10.76 7.28 -6.91
C GLY A 83 -9.54 7.77 -7.69
N MET A 84 -8.35 7.28 -7.36
CA MET A 84 -7.11 7.60 -8.07
C MET A 84 -7.06 6.95 -9.44
N ASP A 85 -6.19 7.45 -10.33
CA ASP A 85 -6.03 7.00 -11.70
C ASP A 85 -5.26 5.66 -11.84
N SER A 86 -5.19 5.13 -13.05
CA SER A 86 -4.53 3.87 -13.35
C SER A 86 -3.03 3.89 -13.04
N GLU A 87 -2.37 5.01 -13.33
CA GLU A 87 -0.95 5.23 -13.08
C GLU A 87 -0.63 5.19 -11.59
N SER A 88 -1.49 5.79 -10.76
CA SER A 88 -1.37 5.75 -9.30
C SER A 88 -1.56 4.34 -8.75
N VAL A 89 -2.55 3.60 -9.24
CA VAL A 89 -2.80 2.20 -8.83
C VAL A 89 -1.64 1.30 -9.26
N ALA A 90 -1.14 1.43 -10.49
CA ALA A 90 0.03 0.69 -10.97
C ALA A 90 1.29 1.03 -10.14
N ALA A 91 1.52 2.31 -9.86
CA ALA A 91 2.63 2.75 -9.02
C ALA A 91 2.53 2.22 -7.59
N ALA A 92 1.32 2.15 -7.01
CA ALA A 92 1.11 1.55 -5.69
C ALA A 92 1.45 0.06 -5.65
N LEU A 93 1.12 -0.70 -6.69
CA LEU A 93 1.50 -2.11 -6.79
C LEU A 93 3.03 -2.28 -6.84
N MET A 94 3.76 -1.31 -7.37
CA MET A 94 5.21 -1.37 -7.58
C MET A 94 6.02 -0.46 -6.63
N HIS A 95 5.39 0.18 -5.63
CA HIS A 95 6.05 1.21 -4.82
C HIS A 95 7.31 0.73 -4.09
N ASP A 96 7.37 -0.53 -3.69
CA ASP A 96 8.51 -1.14 -3.02
C ASP A 96 9.44 -1.92 -3.97
N VAL A 97 9.03 -2.13 -5.23
CA VAL A 97 9.79 -2.96 -6.18
C VAL A 97 11.19 -2.39 -6.43
N ALA A 98 11.31 -1.09 -6.63
CA ALA A 98 12.61 -0.45 -6.90
C ALA A 98 13.50 -0.34 -5.65
N GLU A 99 12.92 -0.43 -4.44
CA GLU A 99 13.66 -0.35 -3.18
C GLU A 99 14.15 -1.72 -2.72
N ASP A 100 13.28 -2.73 -2.80
CA ASP A 100 13.48 -4.03 -2.17
C ASP A 100 13.87 -5.14 -3.15
N THR A 101 13.97 -4.84 -4.45
CA THR A 101 14.28 -5.83 -5.49
C THR A 101 15.32 -5.28 -6.50
N PRO A 102 15.91 -6.14 -7.36
CA PRO A 102 16.85 -5.69 -8.39
C PRO A 102 16.23 -4.87 -9.53
N VAL A 103 14.90 -4.76 -9.61
CA VAL A 103 14.22 -4.02 -10.67
C VAL A 103 14.51 -2.52 -10.54
N THR A 104 14.92 -1.90 -11.64
CA THR A 104 15.31 -0.49 -11.67
C THR A 104 14.18 0.43 -12.11
N ILE A 105 14.26 1.72 -11.73
CA ILE A 105 13.32 2.75 -12.21
C ILE A 105 13.33 2.86 -13.74
N ASP A 106 14.47 2.64 -14.39
CA ASP A 106 14.55 2.68 -15.85
C ASP A 106 13.81 1.52 -16.52
N GLU A 107 13.85 0.33 -15.92
CA GLU A 107 13.01 -0.81 -16.37
C GLU A 107 11.51 -0.52 -16.20
N ILE A 108 11.12 0.09 -15.09
CA ILE A 108 9.73 0.51 -14.86
C ILE A 108 9.33 1.55 -15.92
N ARG A 109 10.20 2.52 -16.21
CA ARG A 109 9.96 3.55 -17.24
C ARG A 109 9.76 2.94 -18.63
N GLN A 110 10.57 1.97 -19.02
CA GLN A 110 10.45 1.30 -20.31
C GLN A 110 9.15 0.48 -20.44
N LYS A 111 8.71 -0.15 -19.35
CA LYS A 111 7.53 -1.04 -19.35
C LYS A 111 6.21 -0.31 -19.14
N PHE A 112 6.20 0.76 -18.33
CA PHE A 112 4.97 1.43 -17.86
C PHE A 112 4.91 2.92 -18.20
N GLY A 113 5.96 3.48 -18.78
CA GLY A 113 6.02 4.90 -19.14
C GLY A 113 6.61 5.79 -18.05
N SER A 114 6.82 7.05 -18.41
CA SER A 114 7.51 8.04 -17.56
C SER A 114 6.70 8.43 -16.32
N GLU A 115 5.37 8.43 -16.42
CA GLU A 115 4.48 8.86 -15.35
C GLU A 115 4.48 7.87 -14.18
N VAL A 116 4.29 6.58 -14.46
CA VAL A 116 4.37 5.53 -13.44
C VAL A 116 5.77 5.49 -12.82
N ALA A 117 6.83 5.60 -13.63
CA ALA A 117 8.21 5.61 -13.13
C ALA A 117 8.49 6.80 -12.21
N LEU A 118 7.95 7.98 -12.53
CA LEU A 118 8.07 9.19 -11.70
C LEU A 118 7.40 8.99 -10.33
N LEU A 119 6.20 8.38 -10.31
CA LEU A 119 5.48 8.10 -9.07
C LEU A 119 6.25 7.10 -8.20
N VAL A 120 6.72 5.99 -8.76
CA VAL A 120 7.50 4.98 -8.02
C VAL A 120 8.81 5.57 -7.51
N ASP A 121 9.57 6.29 -8.34
CA ASP A 121 10.81 6.97 -7.96
C ASP A 121 10.58 7.98 -6.81
N GLY A 122 9.51 8.76 -6.91
CA GLY A 122 9.13 9.72 -5.87
C GLY A 122 8.85 9.05 -4.52
N VAL A 123 8.08 7.97 -4.50
CA VAL A 123 7.76 7.20 -3.29
C VAL A 123 9.03 6.58 -2.70
N THR A 124 9.89 5.96 -3.53
CA THR A 124 11.18 5.37 -3.12
C THR A 124 12.09 6.41 -2.48
N LYS A 125 12.24 7.59 -3.09
CA LYS A 125 13.06 8.69 -2.54
C LYS A 125 12.54 9.19 -1.19
N LEU A 126 11.23 9.23 -0.99
CA LEU A 126 10.65 9.59 0.32
C LEU A 126 10.97 8.56 1.41
N THR A 127 11.11 7.29 1.06
CA THR A 127 11.42 6.21 2.02
C THR A 127 12.89 6.20 2.43
N GLN A 128 13.82 6.45 1.50
CA GLN A 128 15.28 6.32 1.72
C GLN A 128 15.91 7.39 2.62
N ILE A 129 15.13 8.28 3.21
CA ILE A 129 15.65 9.37 4.02
C ILE A 129 16.13 8.89 5.39
N LYS A 130 17.45 8.79 5.57
CA LYS A 130 18.10 8.51 6.87
C LYS A 130 18.33 9.81 7.64
N PHE A 131 17.96 9.83 8.92
CA PHE A 131 18.04 11.03 9.78
C PHE A 131 19.03 10.86 10.94
N SER A 132 19.79 11.91 11.23
CA SER A 132 20.76 11.94 12.32
C SER A 132 20.19 12.42 13.67
N ASN A 133 19.22 13.36 13.67
CA ASN A 133 18.61 13.94 14.87
C ASN A 133 17.09 14.06 14.81
N VAL A 134 16.40 14.07 15.99
CA VAL A 134 14.92 14.03 16.06
C VAL A 134 14.28 15.36 15.64
N GLU A 135 14.87 16.51 15.93
CA GLU A 135 14.33 17.83 15.56
C GLU A 135 14.60 18.18 14.09
N ASP A 136 15.81 17.89 13.60
CA ASP A 136 16.15 18.04 12.18
C ASP A 136 15.34 17.12 11.28
N ARG A 137 14.90 15.97 11.82
CA ARG A 137 14.02 15.01 11.11
C ARG A 137 12.67 15.60 10.72
N LYS A 138 12.04 16.36 11.61
CA LYS A 138 10.69 16.91 11.35
C LYS A 138 10.72 17.96 10.26
N ALA A 139 11.66 18.89 10.33
CA ALA A 139 11.80 19.95 9.34
C ALA A 139 12.23 19.41 7.96
N GLU A 140 13.18 18.47 7.92
CA GLU A 140 13.67 17.86 6.69
C GLU A 140 12.61 16.94 6.06
N ASN A 141 11.81 16.20 6.87
CA ASN A 141 10.66 15.45 6.39
C ASN A 141 9.64 16.37 5.72
N LEU A 142 9.26 17.46 6.39
CA LEU A 142 8.30 18.41 5.83
C LEU A 142 8.82 19.00 4.52
N ARG A 143 10.08 19.42 4.47
CA ARG A 143 10.71 19.95 3.26
C ARG A 143 10.66 18.95 2.09
N LYS A 144 11.01 17.67 2.34
CA LYS A 144 10.99 16.62 1.30
C LYS A 144 9.59 16.26 0.87
N MET A 145 8.63 16.23 1.81
CA MET A 145 7.22 16.10 1.49
C MET A 145 6.75 17.24 0.58
N LEU A 146 7.09 18.48 0.89
CA LEU A 146 6.76 19.64 0.07
C LEU A 146 7.40 19.59 -1.31
N LEU A 147 8.67 19.15 -1.41
CA LEU A 147 9.34 18.95 -2.69
C LEU A 147 8.71 17.85 -3.53
N ALA A 148 8.34 16.71 -2.92
CA ALA A 148 7.64 15.64 -3.62
C ALA A 148 6.26 16.09 -4.10
N MET A 149 5.50 16.84 -3.28
CA MET A 149 4.21 17.41 -3.66
C MET A 149 4.32 18.43 -4.79
N SER A 150 5.44 19.15 -4.89
CA SER A 150 5.68 20.10 -5.97
C SER A 150 5.90 19.42 -7.33
N GLN A 151 6.31 18.16 -7.34
CA GLN A 151 6.47 17.37 -8.57
C GLN A 151 5.15 16.68 -8.93
N ASP A 152 4.59 15.91 -8.00
CA ASP A 152 3.29 15.25 -8.16
C ASP A 152 2.69 14.89 -6.80
N VAL A 153 1.50 15.42 -6.51
CA VAL A 153 0.79 15.19 -5.24
C VAL A 153 0.44 13.71 -5.04
N ARG A 154 0.30 12.93 -6.11
CA ARG A 154 -0.02 11.50 -6.05
C ARG A 154 1.05 10.70 -5.31
N VAL A 155 2.33 11.11 -5.38
CA VAL A 155 3.43 10.51 -4.60
C VAL A 155 3.13 10.53 -3.10
N MET A 156 2.60 11.65 -2.60
CA MET A 156 2.22 11.78 -1.19
C MET A 156 1.00 10.93 -0.85
N ILE A 157 0.01 10.87 -1.73
CA ILE A 157 -1.19 10.07 -1.51
C ILE A 157 -0.83 8.58 -1.43
N ILE A 158 0.01 8.08 -2.34
CA ILE A 158 0.52 6.70 -2.31
C ILE A 158 1.25 6.45 -0.98
N LYS A 159 2.14 7.35 -0.56
CA LYS A 159 2.89 7.19 0.69
C LYS A 159 2.03 7.24 1.94
N LEU A 160 0.98 8.06 1.95
CA LEU A 160 0.01 8.09 3.04
C LEU A 160 -0.81 6.80 3.12
N CYS A 161 -1.24 6.24 1.98
CA CYS A 161 -1.93 4.95 1.93
C CYS A 161 -1.03 3.80 2.41
N ASP A 162 0.25 3.79 1.99
CA ASP A 162 1.25 2.85 2.50
C ASP A 162 1.36 2.92 4.03
N ARG A 163 1.54 4.11 4.58
CA ARG A 163 1.63 4.33 6.04
C ARG A 163 0.35 3.97 6.77
N LEU A 164 -0.82 4.29 6.21
CA LEU A 164 -2.11 3.93 6.77
C LEU A 164 -2.26 2.42 6.86
N HIS A 165 -1.97 1.69 5.78
CA HIS A 165 -2.04 0.24 5.78
C HIS A 165 -1.09 -0.38 6.80
N LEU A 166 0.16 0.10 6.90
CA LEU A 166 1.13 -0.37 7.90
C LEU A 166 0.64 -0.10 9.33
N SER A 167 -0.03 1.03 9.59
CA SER A 167 -0.60 1.36 10.90
C SER A 167 -1.75 0.44 11.29
N LEU A 168 -2.63 0.08 10.35
CA LEU A 168 -3.79 -0.79 10.60
C LEU A 168 -3.39 -2.24 10.95
N ILE A 169 -2.21 -2.69 10.53
CA ILE A 169 -1.70 -4.04 10.82
C ILE A 169 -1.03 -4.12 12.20
N HIS A 170 -0.59 -3.00 12.75
CA HIS A 170 0.07 -2.93 14.06
C HIS A 170 -0.89 -2.69 15.23
N ILE A 171 -2.20 -2.58 14.97
CA ILE A 171 -3.25 -2.52 15.99
C ILE A 171 -3.84 -3.91 16.20
#